data_b39b1face6b2b58fe884c24ac517c36e
#
_entry.id   b39b1face6b2b58fe884c24ac517c36e
#
_cell.length_a   1.000
_cell.length_b   1.000
_cell.length_c   1.000
_cell.angle_alpha   90.00
_cell.angle_beta   90.00
_cell.angle_gamma   90.00
#
_symmetry.space_group_name_H-M   'P 1'
#
loop_
_entity.id
_entity.type
_entity.pdbx_description
1 polymer ?
#
loop_
_entity_poly.entity_id
_entity_poly.type
_entity_poly.pdbx_seq_one_letter_code
_entity_poly.pdbx_strand_id
1 'polypeptide(L)'
;MSELTPDFSKGLVPAILQHYQTGQVLMLGYMNKEAYNLTIQEKVCWFYSRSKDRLWKKGESSNHIQHVIDIQLDCDQDTILLQVNPDGPTCHTGSVSCFNTEEPYTLESLETTIQESVDSNNPKSYTNYLLNKGIDKISKKYGEESFEVVIAAMKDDKLELTNEVADVLYHLFVLLHDRGVKFEDVISVLKERHKKSGNFKGERQDINNW
;
A
#
# COMPACT_ATOMS: atom_id res chain seq x y z
N MET A 1 0.27 -27.94 3.89
CA MET A 1 1.16 -26.79 4.09
C MET A 1 2.08 -27.17 5.24
N SER A 2 3.41 -27.22 5.05
CA SER A 2 4.35 -27.40 6.16
C SER A 2 4.12 -26.23 7.12
N GLU A 3 3.91 -26.52 8.41
CA GLU A 3 3.85 -25.47 9.43
C GLU A 3 5.16 -24.69 9.36
N LEU A 4 5.06 -23.41 9.00
CA LEU A 4 6.18 -22.47 9.08
C LEU A 4 6.56 -22.35 10.57
N THR A 5 7.67 -22.96 10.97
CA THR A 5 8.12 -22.94 12.36
C THR A 5 9.49 -22.32 12.43
N PRO A 6 9.64 -21.14 13.09
CA PRO A 6 10.93 -20.52 13.28
C PRO A 6 11.88 -21.39 14.10
N ASP A 7 13.19 -21.26 13.86
CA ASP A 7 14.23 -21.94 14.62
C ASP A 7 14.49 -21.24 15.97
N PHE A 8 13.81 -21.72 17.02
CA PHE A 8 14.02 -21.25 18.38
C PHE A 8 15.18 -21.92 19.12
N SER A 9 15.98 -22.77 18.46
CA SER A 9 17.08 -23.51 19.12
C SER A 9 18.16 -22.59 19.68
N LYS A 10 18.33 -21.40 19.05
CA LYS A 10 19.27 -20.34 19.47
C LYS A 10 18.67 -19.33 20.46
N GLY A 11 17.41 -19.47 20.86
CA GLY A 11 16.72 -18.58 21.78
C GLY A 11 15.64 -17.74 21.13
N LEU A 12 15.66 -16.42 21.37
CA LEU A 12 14.66 -15.51 20.80
C LEU A 12 14.93 -15.24 19.33
N VAL A 13 13.88 -15.27 18.53
CA VAL A 13 13.91 -14.96 17.10
C VAL A 13 13.49 -13.51 16.88
N PRO A 14 14.21 -12.70 16.10
CA PRO A 14 13.78 -11.37 15.70
C PRO A 14 12.53 -11.45 14.85
N ALA A 15 11.60 -10.51 15.06
CA ALA A 15 10.37 -10.38 14.29
C ALA A 15 10.22 -8.94 13.81
N ILE A 16 10.21 -8.78 12.50
CA ILE A 16 10.08 -7.50 11.81
C ILE A 16 8.61 -7.29 11.49
N LEU A 17 8.05 -6.15 11.89
CA LEU A 17 6.72 -5.72 11.47
C LEU A 17 6.85 -4.84 10.23
N GLN A 18 6.11 -5.19 9.20
CA GLN A 18 6.02 -4.46 7.95
C GLN A 18 4.56 -4.15 7.63
N HIS A 19 4.28 -2.91 7.26
CA HIS A 19 2.94 -2.53 6.79
C HIS A 19 2.60 -3.29 5.50
N TYR A 20 1.47 -4.00 5.48
CA TYR A 20 1.13 -4.93 4.40
C TYR A 20 0.91 -4.25 3.03
N GLN A 21 0.42 -3.01 3.00
CA GLN A 21 0.19 -2.25 1.76
C GLN A 21 1.44 -1.47 1.31
N THR A 22 2.03 -0.69 2.22
CA THR A 22 3.11 0.24 1.86
C THR A 22 4.49 -0.41 1.83
N GLY A 23 4.65 -1.60 2.44
CA GLY A 23 5.94 -2.25 2.62
C GLY A 23 6.86 -1.55 3.64
N GLN A 24 6.38 -0.51 4.33
CA GLN A 24 7.16 0.21 5.32
C GLN A 24 7.49 -0.68 6.52
N VAL A 25 8.75 -0.69 6.95
CA VAL A 25 9.14 -1.35 8.20
C VAL A 25 8.70 -0.50 9.38
N LEU A 26 7.91 -1.10 10.28
CA LEU A 26 7.28 -0.40 11.40
C LEU A 26 8.07 -0.55 12.70
N MET A 27 8.49 -1.76 13.03
CA MET A 27 9.32 -2.03 14.21
C MET A 27 10.02 -3.38 14.09
N LEU A 28 10.97 -3.60 15.00
CA LEU A 28 11.56 -4.90 15.30
C LEU A 28 11.28 -5.26 16.75
N GLY A 29 10.81 -6.48 16.98
CA GLY A 29 10.64 -7.11 18.27
C GLY A 29 11.33 -8.47 18.32
N TYR A 30 11.17 -9.16 19.45
CA TYR A 30 11.68 -10.52 19.61
C TYR A 30 10.57 -11.45 20.06
N MET A 31 10.59 -12.67 19.57
CA MET A 31 9.62 -13.71 19.92
C MET A 31 10.33 -14.93 20.50
N ASN A 32 9.73 -15.53 21.53
CA ASN A 32 9.94 -16.90 21.87
C ASN A 32 8.84 -17.75 21.21
N LYS A 33 8.92 -19.06 21.36
CA LYS A 33 7.93 -19.99 20.78
C LYS A 33 6.48 -19.69 21.22
N GLU A 34 6.30 -19.27 22.45
CA GLU A 34 4.97 -18.95 23.02
C GLU A 34 4.40 -17.67 22.37
N ALA A 35 5.19 -16.59 22.25
CA ALA A 35 4.79 -15.36 21.57
C ALA A 35 4.39 -15.64 20.11
N TYR A 36 5.15 -16.48 19.41
CA TYR A 36 4.86 -16.87 18.04
C TYR A 36 3.53 -17.63 17.94
N ASN A 37 3.31 -18.60 18.81
CA ASN A 37 2.06 -19.38 18.84
C ASN A 37 0.84 -18.49 19.13
N LEU A 38 0.94 -17.56 20.09
CA LEU A 38 -0.11 -16.59 20.38
C LEU A 38 -0.37 -15.67 19.18
N THR A 39 0.67 -15.25 18.48
CA THR A 39 0.54 -14.43 17.26
C THR A 39 -0.25 -15.15 16.17
N ILE A 40 0.01 -16.44 15.94
CA ILE A 40 -0.75 -17.26 14.98
C ILE A 40 -2.19 -17.42 15.42
N GLN A 41 -2.42 -17.72 16.69
CA GLN A 41 -3.74 -18.04 17.24
C GLN A 41 -4.66 -16.81 17.26
N GLU A 42 -4.16 -15.66 17.74
CA GLU A 42 -4.95 -14.45 17.93
C GLU A 42 -4.95 -13.52 16.69
N LYS A 43 -4.07 -13.77 15.71
CA LYS A 43 -3.86 -12.90 14.54
C LYS A 43 -3.47 -11.46 14.89
N VAL A 44 -2.79 -11.27 16.02
CA VAL A 44 -2.23 -10.01 16.48
C VAL A 44 -0.80 -10.21 16.98
N CYS A 45 0.02 -9.18 16.93
CA CYS A 45 1.44 -9.33 17.24
C CYS A 45 1.72 -9.46 18.74
N TRP A 46 2.28 -10.60 19.15
CA TRP A 46 2.81 -10.87 20.46
C TRP A 46 4.34 -10.93 20.42
N PHE A 47 4.98 -10.43 21.45
CA PHE A 47 6.43 -10.40 21.60
C PHE A 47 6.86 -10.87 22.96
N TYR A 48 8.17 -11.15 23.09
CA TYR A 48 8.84 -11.39 24.37
C TYR A 48 9.73 -10.20 24.73
N SER A 49 9.48 -9.61 25.89
CA SER A 49 10.27 -8.50 26.41
C SER A 49 11.50 -9.02 27.14
N ARG A 50 12.68 -8.80 26.59
CA ARG A 50 13.96 -9.20 27.22
C ARG A 50 14.23 -8.49 28.55
N SER A 51 13.79 -7.23 28.69
CA SER A 51 14.03 -6.42 29.90
C SER A 51 13.04 -6.68 31.02
N LYS A 52 11.80 -7.10 30.68
CA LYS A 52 10.73 -7.37 31.65
C LYS A 52 10.47 -8.84 31.86
N ASP A 53 11.15 -9.70 31.11
CA ASP A 53 11.06 -11.15 31.14
C ASP A 53 9.60 -11.66 31.07
N ARG A 54 8.82 -11.08 30.13
CA ARG A 54 7.41 -11.43 29.93
C ARG A 54 6.96 -11.34 28.49
N LEU A 55 5.87 -12.02 28.18
CA LEU A 55 5.09 -11.80 26.96
C LEU A 55 4.38 -10.45 27.03
N TRP A 56 4.21 -9.82 25.87
CA TRP A 56 3.41 -8.61 25.73
C TRP A 56 2.77 -8.54 24.33
N LYS A 57 1.55 -8.06 24.28
CA LYS A 57 0.82 -7.82 23.04
C LYS A 57 1.09 -6.40 22.56
N LYS A 58 1.45 -6.26 21.30
CA LYS A 58 1.63 -4.93 20.72
C LYS A 58 0.30 -4.19 20.69
N GLY A 59 0.26 -3.03 21.29
CA GLY A 59 -0.97 -2.26 21.49
C GLY A 59 -1.65 -2.47 22.85
N GLU A 60 -1.14 -3.34 23.75
CA GLU A 60 -1.73 -3.58 25.08
C GLU A 60 -1.96 -2.30 25.91
N SER A 61 -1.15 -1.26 25.71
CA SER A 61 -1.25 0.01 26.43
C SER A 61 -1.76 1.18 25.57
N SER A 62 -1.52 1.16 24.25
CA SER A 62 -1.89 2.25 23.35
C SER A 62 -3.21 2.03 22.62
N ASN A 63 -3.79 0.84 22.69
CA ASN A 63 -4.90 0.34 21.88
C ASN A 63 -4.62 0.29 20.36
N HIS A 64 -3.38 0.58 19.92
CA HIS A 64 -2.99 0.46 18.52
C HIS A 64 -2.54 -0.98 18.25
N ILE A 65 -3.50 -1.86 18.01
CA ILE A 65 -3.25 -3.27 17.74
C ILE A 65 -2.61 -3.42 16.35
N GLN A 66 -1.77 -4.44 16.20
CA GLN A 66 -1.13 -4.78 14.92
C GLN A 66 -1.72 -6.10 14.44
N HIS A 67 -2.66 -6.03 13.51
CA HIS A 67 -3.36 -7.20 12.97
C HIS A 67 -2.49 -7.90 11.93
N VAL A 68 -2.24 -9.19 12.13
CA VAL A 68 -1.39 -9.98 11.25
C VAL A 68 -2.16 -10.41 10.00
N ILE A 69 -1.66 -10.01 8.84
CA ILE A 69 -2.17 -10.39 7.52
C ILE A 69 -1.43 -11.61 6.98
N ASP A 70 -0.07 -11.61 7.09
CA ASP A 70 0.75 -12.71 6.61
C ASP A 70 1.99 -12.88 7.50
N ILE A 71 2.53 -14.11 7.52
CA ILE A 71 3.73 -14.48 8.28
C ILE A 71 4.69 -15.19 7.32
N GLN A 72 5.89 -14.69 7.23
CA GLN A 72 6.96 -15.25 6.42
C GLN A 72 8.20 -15.50 7.28
N LEU A 73 8.97 -16.50 6.91
CA LEU A 73 10.29 -16.76 7.50
C LEU A 73 11.35 -16.51 6.43
N ASP A 74 12.53 -16.11 6.87
CA ASP A 74 13.69 -16.04 5.99
C ASP A 74 14.20 -17.44 5.62
N CYS A 75 15.26 -17.52 4.81
CA CYS A 75 15.70 -18.76 4.20
C CYS A 75 16.26 -19.79 5.19
N ASP A 76 16.76 -19.39 6.34
CA ASP A 76 17.29 -20.25 7.41
C ASP A 76 16.41 -20.25 8.68
N GLN A 77 15.20 -19.64 8.58
CA GLN A 77 14.12 -19.68 9.57
C GLN A 77 14.48 -19.05 10.92
N ASP A 78 15.47 -18.16 10.95
CA ASP A 78 15.90 -17.49 12.16
C ASP A 78 15.40 -16.04 12.26
N THR A 79 14.60 -15.56 11.29
CA THR A 79 13.93 -14.24 11.28
C THR A 79 12.48 -14.37 10.82
N ILE A 80 11.58 -13.68 11.52
CA ILE A 80 10.14 -13.63 11.21
C ILE A 80 9.82 -12.28 10.58
N LEU A 81 9.15 -12.28 9.41
CA LEU A 81 8.51 -11.12 8.84
C LEU A 81 7.00 -11.21 9.05
N LEU A 82 6.43 -10.24 9.77
CA LEU A 82 5.00 -10.09 9.98
C LEU A 82 4.47 -8.96 9.12
N GLN A 83 3.68 -9.26 8.11
CA GLN A 83 2.91 -8.27 7.40
C GLN A 83 1.67 -7.92 8.21
N VAL A 84 1.51 -6.65 8.57
CA VAL A 84 0.47 -6.22 9.50
C VAL A 84 -0.36 -5.07 8.95
N ASN A 85 -1.63 -5.02 9.40
CA ASN A 85 -2.50 -3.85 9.30
C ASN A 85 -2.61 -3.19 10.68
N PRO A 86 -1.99 -2.03 10.91
CA PRO A 86 -2.03 -1.36 12.22
C PRO A 86 -3.32 -0.56 12.42
N ASP A 87 -3.90 -0.58 13.64
CA ASP A 87 -5.01 0.31 14.02
C ASP A 87 -4.59 1.77 14.24
N GLY A 88 -3.29 2.04 14.21
CA GLY A 88 -2.70 3.36 14.41
C GLY A 88 -1.19 3.32 14.58
N PRO A 89 -0.57 4.42 15.02
CA PRO A 89 0.89 4.52 15.14
C PRO A 89 1.53 3.35 15.88
N THR A 90 2.56 2.75 15.27
CA THR A 90 3.25 1.59 15.86
C THR A 90 4.19 2.02 16.98
N CYS A 91 4.84 3.19 16.86
CA CYS A 91 5.77 3.66 17.87
C CYS A 91 5.05 4.20 19.11
N HIS A 92 5.64 3.98 20.29
CA HIS A 92 5.15 4.54 21.57
C HIS A 92 5.24 6.08 21.65
N THR A 93 6.04 6.71 20.78
CA THR A 93 6.14 8.17 20.64
C THR A 93 5.02 8.78 19.81
N GLY A 94 4.14 7.96 19.22
CA GLY A 94 3.08 8.40 18.32
C GLY A 94 3.47 8.43 16.85
N SER A 95 4.71 8.04 16.50
CA SER A 95 5.16 7.92 15.10
C SER A 95 4.63 6.62 14.47
N VAL A 96 4.37 6.64 13.16
CA VAL A 96 3.93 5.45 12.40
C VAL A 96 4.94 4.31 12.55
N SER A 97 6.24 4.61 12.44
CA SER A 97 7.33 3.66 12.55
C SER A 97 8.26 3.98 13.72
N CYS A 98 8.86 2.93 14.33
CA CYS A 98 9.93 3.08 15.31
C CYS A 98 11.26 3.58 14.70
N PHE A 99 11.37 3.60 13.38
CA PHE A 99 12.57 4.01 12.65
C PHE A 99 12.54 5.48 12.22
N ASN A 100 11.58 6.27 12.70
CA ASN A 100 11.40 7.70 12.34
C ASN A 100 11.35 7.96 10.83
N THR A 101 10.84 7.02 10.07
CA THR A 101 10.61 7.18 8.65
C THR A 101 9.26 7.86 8.42
N GLU A 102 9.21 8.82 7.51
CA GLU A 102 7.94 9.35 7.01
C GLU A 102 7.14 8.23 6.35
N GLU A 103 5.82 8.33 6.43
CA GLU A 103 4.97 7.39 5.70
C GLU A 103 5.19 7.59 4.20
N PRO A 104 5.53 6.52 3.44
CA PRO A 104 5.76 6.67 2.03
C PRO A 104 4.45 7.05 1.33
N TYR A 105 4.50 8.11 0.52
CA TYR A 105 3.37 8.45 -0.34
C TYR A 105 3.34 7.49 -1.52
N THR A 106 2.26 6.74 -1.67
CA THR A 106 2.05 5.76 -2.73
C THR A 106 0.80 6.10 -3.53
N LEU A 107 0.56 5.41 -4.64
CA LEU A 107 -0.70 5.58 -5.39
C LEU A 107 -1.91 5.12 -4.59
N GLU A 108 -1.75 4.13 -3.71
CA GLU A 108 -2.78 3.72 -2.76
C GLU A 108 -3.09 4.83 -1.74
N SER A 109 -2.09 5.65 -1.37
CA SER A 109 -2.32 6.84 -0.53
C SER A 109 -3.20 7.88 -1.25
N LEU A 110 -3.06 8.02 -2.57
CA LEU A 110 -3.93 8.88 -3.37
C LEU A 110 -5.38 8.37 -3.38
N GLU A 111 -5.58 7.06 -3.53
CA GLU A 111 -6.92 6.43 -3.44
C GLU A 111 -7.56 6.71 -2.08
N THR A 112 -6.80 6.53 -0.98
CA THR A 112 -7.24 6.82 0.38
C THR A 112 -7.63 8.29 0.56
N THR A 113 -6.80 9.22 0.07
CA THR A 113 -7.07 10.67 0.15
C THR A 113 -8.35 11.07 -0.59
N ILE A 114 -8.63 10.44 -1.74
CA ILE A 114 -9.88 10.66 -2.47
C ILE A 114 -11.08 10.16 -1.63
N GLN A 115 -10.99 8.95 -1.06
CA GLN A 115 -12.04 8.41 -0.20
C GLN A 115 -12.29 9.29 1.03
N GLU A 116 -11.24 9.75 1.72
CA GLU A 116 -11.35 10.67 2.86
C GLU A 116 -12.01 12.00 2.48
N SER A 117 -11.70 12.52 1.27
CA SER A 117 -12.36 13.72 0.75
C SER A 117 -13.86 13.52 0.57
N VAL A 118 -14.27 12.35 0.11
CA VAL A 118 -15.68 11.96 -0.02
C VAL A 118 -16.35 11.87 1.36
N ASP A 119 -15.72 11.14 2.27
CA ASP A 119 -16.26 10.89 3.62
C ASP A 119 -16.38 12.18 4.45
N SER A 120 -15.46 13.14 4.26
CA SER A 120 -15.50 14.44 4.91
C SER A 120 -16.69 15.31 4.51
N ASN A 121 -17.32 14.99 3.37
CA ASN A 121 -18.43 15.74 2.77
C ASN A 121 -18.19 17.26 2.69
N ASN A 122 -16.90 17.66 2.52
CA ASN A 122 -16.52 19.06 2.48
C ASN A 122 -16.99 19.72 1.17
N PRO A 123 -17.85 20.74 1.21
CA PRO A 123 -18.38 21.39 0.00
C PRO A 123 -17.31 22.17 -0.78
N LYS A 124 -16.14 22.42 -0.20
CA LYS A 124 -15.00 23.08 -0.85
C LYS A 124 -14.02 22.07 -1.48
N SER A 125 -14.26 20.76 -1.32
CA SER A 125 -13.42 19.72 -1.93
C SER A 125 -13.63 19.69 -3.44
N TYR A 126 -12.54 19.77 -4.19
CA TYR A 126 -12.57 19.61 -5.65
C TYR A 126 -12.97 18.20 -6.05
N THR A 127 -12.55 17.18 -5.30
CA THR A 127 -13.00 15.79 -5.46
C THR A 127 -14.52 15.69 -5.40
N ASN A 128 -15.13 16.25 -4.33
CA ASN A 128 -16.59 16.27 -4.17
C ASN A 128 -17.29 17.05 -5.28
N TYR A 129 -16.69 18.16 -5.72
CA TYR A 129 -17.22 18.91 -6.87
C TYR A 129 -17.27 18.03 -8.13
N LEU A 130 -16.18 17.31 -8.46
CA LEU A 130 -16.12 16.43 -9.64
C LEU A 130 -17.16 15.31 -9.56
N LEU A 131 -17.24 14.61 -8.43
CA LEU A 131 -18.19 13.53 -8.21
C LEU A 131 -19.65 14.02 -8.30
N ASN A 132 -19.96 15.18 -7.74
CA ASN A 132 -21.30 15.80 -7.84
C ASN A 132 -21.65 16.22 -9.27
N LYS A 133 -20.66 16.56 -10.11
CA LYS A 133 -20.88 16.86 -11.54
C LYS A 133 -21.04 15.60 -12.39
N GLY A 134 -20.60 14.47 -11.88
CA GLY A 134 -20.76 13.15 -12.50
C GLY A 134 -19.76 12.84 -13.59
N ILE A 135 -19.98 11.67 -14.20
CA ILE A 135 -19.05 11.02 -15.14
C ILE A 135 -18.61 11.88 -16.32
N ASP A 136 -19.51 12.68 -16.88
CA ASP A 136 -19.19 13.52 -18.05
C ASP A 136 -18.11 14.55 -17.72
N LYS A 137 -18.21 15.18 -16.53
CA LYS A 137 -17.20 16.15 -16.08
C LYS A 137 -15.88 15.48 -15.71
N ILE A 138 -15.95 14.34 -15.04
CA ILE A 138 -14.77 13.56 -14.64
C ILE A 138 -14.01 13.09 -15.89
N SER A 139 -14.71 12.47 -16.84
CA SER A 139 -14.11 11.96 -18.09
C SER A 139 -13.53 13.09 -18.94
N LYS A 140 -14.24 14.24 -19.00
CA LYS A 140 -13.75 15.42 -19.70
C LYS A 140 -12.41 15.90 -19.09
N LYS A 141 -12.32 16.03 -17.78
CA LYS A 141 -11.08 16.46 -17.11
C LYS A 141 -9.95 15.46 -17.33
N TYR A 142 -10.20 14.17 -17.15
CA TYR A 142 -9.19 13.15 -17.43
C TYR A 142 -8.66 13.22 -18.87
N GLY A 143 -9.53 13.48 -19.84
CA GLY A 143 -9.15 13.65 -21.25
C GLY A 143 -8.31 14.93 -21.46
N GLU A 144 -8.72 16.08 -20.89
CA GLU A 144 -7.98 17.36 -20.97
C GLU A 144 -6.54 17.17 -20.48
N GLU A 145 -6.34 16.67 -19.24
CA GLU A 145 -5.01 16.48 -18.64
C GLU A 145 -4.18 15.44 -19.44
N SER A 146 -4.81 14.40 -19.99
CA SER A 146 -4.12 13.42 -20.83
C SER A 146 -3.57 14.05 -22.12
N PHE A 147 -4.27 15.02 -22.70
CA PHE A 147 -3.76 15.80 -23.85
C PHE A 147 -2.62 16.75 -23.44
N GLU A 148 -2.71 17.38 -22.28
CA GLU A 148 -1.67 18.28 -21.75
C GLU A 148 -0.37 17.53 -21.50
N VAL A 149 -0.42 16.28 -21.02
CA VAL A 149 0.76 15.38 -20.96
C VAL A 149 1.42 15.22 -22.33
N VAL A 150 0.65 14.99 -23.39
CA VAL A 150 1.21 14.83 -24.76
C VAL A 150 1.85 16.13 -25.23
N ILE A 151 1.20 17.28 -24.99
CA ILE A 151 1.72 18.59 -25.38
C ILE A 151 3.02 18.90 -24.65
N ALA A 152 3.07 18.67 -23.33
CA ALA A 152 4.27 18.90 -22.52
C ALA A 152 5.43 17.99 -22.97
N ALA A 153 5.15 16.73 -23.28
CA ALA A 153 6.13 15.80 -23.81
C ALA A 153 6.69 16.25 -25.17
N MET A 154 5.83 16.77 -26.07
CA MET A 154 6.26 17.28 -27.37
C MET A 154 7.10 18.56 -27.28
N LYS A 155 6.91 19.36 -26.23
CA LYS A 155 7.71 20.56 -25.95
C LYS A 155 9.04 20.26 -25.24
N ASP A 156 9.27 19.03 -24.81
CA ASP A 156 10.39 18.60 -23.92
C ASP A 156 10.43 19.40 -22.61
N ASP A 157 9.27 19.85 -22.11
CA ASP A 157 9.13 20.53 -20.84
C ASP A 157 8.91 19.51 -19.72
N LYS A 158 9.99 19.18 -19.03
CA LYS A 158 9.96 18.15 -17.96
C LYS A 158 9.15 18.60 -16.75
N LEU A 159 9.13 19.88 -16.43
CA LEU A 159 8.38 20.37 -15.27
C LEU A 159 6.87 20.32 -15.55
N GLU A 160 6.46 20.86 -16.70
CA GLU A 160 5.07 20.79 -17.14
C GLU A 160 4.61 19.33 -17.28
N LEU A 161 5.42 18.47 -17.92
CA LEU A 161 5.13 17.04 -18.05
C LEU A 161 4.92 16.35 -16.69
N THR A 162 5.72 16.69 -15.68
CA THR A 162 5.57 16.12 -14.34
C THR A 162 4.25 16.53 -13.69
N ASN A 163 3.86 17.80 -13.83
CA ASN A 163 2.62 18.33 -13.28
C ASN A 163 1.40 17.68 -13.97
N GLU A 164 1.40 17.64 -15.30
CA GLU A 164 0.28 17.07 -16.06
C GLU A 164 0.11 15.57 -15.81
N VAL A 165 1.21 14.83 -15.64
CA VAL A 165 1.15 13.41 -15.24
C VAL A 165 0.54 13.25 -13.85
N ALA A 166 0.85 14.14 -12.90
CA ALA A 166 0.23 14.11 -11.58
C ALA A 166 -1.28 14.39 -11.66
N ASP A 167 -1.70 15.35 -12.49
CA ASP A 167 -3.11 15.68 -12.71
C ASP A 167 -3.86 14.54 -13.41
N VAL A 168 -3.25 13.88 -14.40
CA VAL A 168 -3.80 12.66 -15.01
C VAL A 168 -4.02 11.56 -13.98
N LEU A 169 -3.03 11.30 -13.12
CA LEU A 169 -3.16 10.30 -12.07
C LEU A 169 -4.30 10.65 -11.11
N TYR A 170 -4.38 11.89 -10.66
CA TYR A 170 -5.45 12.35 -9.79
C TYR A 170 -6.84 12.13 -10.43
N HIS A 171 -7.04 12.60 -11.66
CA HIS A 171 -8.34 12.48 -12.35
C HIS A 171 -8.66 11.02 -12.71
N LEU A 172 -7.65 10.19 -12.99
CA LEU A 172 -7.83 8.75 -13.17
C LEU A 172 -8.36 8.10 -11.88
N PHE A 173 -7.79 8.43 -10.72
CA PHE A 173 -8.24 7.87 -9.45
C PHE A 173 -9.65 8.33 -9.06
N VAL A 174 -10.02 9.59 -9.36
CA VAL A 174 -11.41 10.06 -9.20
C VAL A 174 -12.36 9.28 -10.13
N LEU A 175 -11.94 8.99 -11.36
CA LEU A 175 -12.72 8.18 -12.30
C LEU A 175 -12.90 6.73 -11.82
N LEU A 176 -11.82 6.11 -11.33
CA LEU A 176 -11.87 4.76 -10.76
C LEU A 176 -12.83 4.70 -9.57
N HIS A 177 -12.73 5.69 -8.65
CA HIS A 177 -13.61 5.81 -7.51
C HIS A 177 -15.09 5.92 -7.93
N ASP A 178 -15.41 6.81 -8.89
CA ASP A 178 -16.78 6.99 -9.42
C ASP A 178 -17.35 5.71 -10.04
N ARG A 179 -16.49 4.86 -10.61
CA ARG A 179 -16.88 3.58 -11.21
C ARG A 179 -16.81 2.39 -10.28
N GLY A 180 -16.40 2.57 -9.01
CA GLY A 180 -16.24 1.51 -8.04
C GLY A 180 -15.14 0.50 -8.38
N VAL A 181 -14.12 0.92 -9.13
CA VAL A 181 -12.93 0.12 -9.47
C VAL A 181 -11.81 0.46 -8.51
N LYS A 182 -11.25 -0.52 -7.83
CA LYS A 182 -10.11 -0.33 -6.95
C LYS A 182 -8.80 -0.33 -7.73
N PHE A 183 -7.83 0.45 -7.27
CA PHE A 183 -6.50 0.44 -7.88
C PHE A 183 -5.80 -0.93 -7.79
N GLU A 184 -6.06 -1.69 -6.73
CA GLU A 184 -5.58 -3.07 -6.59
C GLU A 184 -6.03 -3.99 -7.75
N ASP A 185 -7.24 -3.80 -8.28
CA ASP A 185 -7.73 -4.55 -9.44
C ASP A 185 -6.89 -4.23 -10.69
N VAL A 186 -6.56 -2.94 -10.87
CA VAL A 186 -5.67 -2.49 -11.97
C VAL A 186 -4.28 -3.11 -11.83
N ILE A 187 -3.69 -3.08 -10.64
CA ILE A 187 -2.41 -3.71 -10.34
C ILE A 187 -2.43 -5.22 -10.62
N SER A 188 -3.51 -5.89 -10.26
CA SER A 188 -3.69 -7.33 -10.54
C SER A 188 -3.65 -7.65 -12.02
N VAL A 189 -4.31 -6.84 -12.85
CA VAL A 189 -4.26 -6.97 -14.31
C VAL A 189 -2.85 -6.71 -14.85
N LEU A 190 -2.14 -5.70 -14.32
CA LEU A 190 -0.76 -5.40 -14.72
C LEU A 190 0.20 -6.55 -14.35
N LYS A 191 0.08 -7.12 -13.16
CA LYS A 191 0.84 -8.30 -12.72
C LYS A 191 0.62 -9.49 -13.66
N GLU A 192 -0.63 -9.77 -14.05
CA GLU A 192 -0.94 -10.84 -14.99
C GLU A 192 -0.35 -10.59 -16.40
N ARG A 193 -0.38 -9.33 -16.85
CA ARG A 193 0.25 -8.96 -18.14
C ARG A 193 1.76 -9.07 -18.10
N HIS A 194 2.39 -8.72 -16.98
CA HIS A 194 3.84 -8.81 -16.79
C HIS A 194 4.35 -10.26 -16.86
N LYS A 195 3.57 -11.25 -16.43
CA LYS A 195 3.91 -12.67 -16.53
C LYS A 195 3.95 -13.19 -17.98
N LYS A 196 3.36 -12.47 -18.94
CA LYS A 196 3.28 -12.90 -20.34
C LYS A 196 4.46 -12.32 -21.12
N SER A 197 5.37 -13.15 -21.60
CA SER A 197 6.42 -12.77 -22.55
C SER A 197 5.86 -12.74 -23.98
N GLY A 198 6.39 -11.86 -24.85
CA GLY A 198 6.08 -11.88 -26.28
C GLY A 198 4.81 -11.12 -26.71
N ASN A 199 4.38 -10.12 -25.96
CA ASN A 199 3.21 -9.27 -26.28
C ASN A 199 3.46 -8.23 -27.40
N PHE A 200 4.62 -8.24 -28.06
CA PHE A 200 4.86 -7.35 -29.20
C PHE A 200 3.96 -7.79 -30.37
N LYS A 201 2.88 -7.05 -30.56
CA LYS A 201 2.09 -7.09 -31.80
C LYS A 201 2.78 -6.11 -32.74
N GLY A 202 3.54 -6.62 -33.73
CA GLY A 202 4.15 -5.77 -34.76
C GLY A 202 3.16 -4.76 -35.33
N GLU A 203 3.68 -3.73 -36.00
CA GLU A 203 2.84 -2.75 -36.70
C GLU A 203 1.83 -3.49 -37.58
N ARG A 204 0.55 -3.10 -37.49
CA ARG A 204 -0.48 -3.64 -38.40
C ARG A 204 -0.09 -3.22 -39.82
N GLN A 205 0.23 -4.18 -40.67
CA GLN A 205 0.62 -3.94 -42.06
C GLN A 205 -0.53 -3.43 -42.97
N ASP A 206 -1.76 -3.33 -42.45
CA ASP A 206 -2.96 -3.14 -43.29
C ASP A 206 -3.70 -1.82 -43.03
N ILE A 207 -3.02 -0.68 -42.90
CA ILE A 207 -3.70 0.65 -42.95
C ILE A 207 -3.60 1.29 -44.34
N ASN A 208 -3.18 0.56 -45.38
CA ASN A 208 -3.02 1.12 -46.72
C ASN A 208 -4.30 1.00 -47.60
N ASN A 209 -5.46 0.59 -47.08
CA ASN A 209 -6.69 0.51 -47.82
C ASN A 209 -7.84 1.23 -47.09
N TRP A 210 -7.83 2.56 -47.11
CA TRP A 210 -9.00 3.40 -46.94
C TRP A 210 -9.11 4.34 -48.12
#